data_ad5d9632ffe83cc7bf35401fbb4bb0b0
#
_entry.id   ad5d9632ffe83cc7bf35401fbb4bb0b0
#
_cell.length_a   1.000
_cell.length_b   1.000
_cell.length_c   1.000
_cell.angle_alpha   90.00
_cell.angle_beta   90.00
_cell.angle_gamma   90.00
#
_symmetry.space_group_name_H-M   'P 1'
#
loop_
_entity.id
_entity.type
_entity.pdbx_description
1 polymer ?
#
loop_
_entity_poly.entity_id
_entity_poly.type
_entity_poly.pdbx_seq_one_letter_code
_entity_poly.pdbx_strand_id
1 'polypeptide(L)'
;EESTAWPKVTGDVEDGGLGFSLKWNMGWMHDFTEYMKLDPYFRKDNHHMMTFAMSYAYSEDYILVLSHDEVVHLKCSMINKMPGLGFDKYANLKAGYAFMMGHAGKKLLFMGQDFAQLREWSEERELDWYLLEEPEHQAIQSWMRDLLHMYKKKQALYELDQSWEGFEWVNADDAYR
;
A
#
# COMPACT_ATOMS: atom_id res chain seq x y z
N GLU A 1 -7.02 12.40 8.10
CA GLU A 1 -5.96 13.41 8.12
C GLU A 1 -4.64 12.83 7.66
N GLU A 2 -3.88 13.56 6.85
CA GLU A 2 -2.65 13.08 6.22
C GLU A 2 -1.36 13.74 6.76
N SER A 3 -1.44 14.73 7.64
CA SER A 3 -0.29 15.50 8.10
C SER A 3 0.74 14.64 8.83
N THR A 4 1.86 14.34 8.15
CA THR A 4 2.95 13.55 8.71
C THR A 4 3.60 14.21 9.93
N ALA A 5 3.70 15.54 9.92
CA ALA A 5 4.39 16.29 10.97
C ALA A 5 3.54 16.53 12.23
N TRP A 6 2.23 16.30 12.17
CA TRP A 6 1.34 16.57 13.30
C TRP A 6 1.21 15.32 14.19
N PRO A 7 1.59 15.40 15.47
CA PRO A 7 1.43 14.27 16.38
C PRO A 7 0.02 14.17 16.92
N LYS A 8 -0.37 12.99 17.44
CA LYS A 8 -1.66 12.72 18.08
C LYS A 8 -2.87 13.02 17.21
N VAL A 9 -2.79 12.78 15.91
CA VAL A 9 -3.92 12.99 14.98
C VAL A 9 -5.10 12.11 15.39
N THR A 10 -4.82 10.85 15.76
CA THR A 10 -5.83 9.85 16.16
C THR A 10 -6.03 9.78 17.68
N GLY A 11 -5.27 10.58 18.45
CA GLY A 11 -5.43 10.66 19.89
C GLY A 11 -6.70 11.40 20.33
N ASP A 12 -7.20 11.09 21.51
CA ASP A 12 -8.37 11.73 22.08
C ASP A 12 -8.18 13.25 22.24
N VAL A 13 -9.23 14.01 22.00
CA VAL A 13 -9.22 15.47 22.12
C VAL A 13 -8.92 15.91 23.57
N GLU A 14 -9.39 15.16 24.55
CA GLU A 14 -9.13 15.41 25.99
C GLU A 14 -7.65 15.28 26.33
N ASP A 15 -6.90 14.43 25.60
CA ASP A 15 -5.46 14.23 25.76
C ASP A 15 -4.62 15.11 24.81
N GLY A 16 -5.26 16.09 24.18
CA GLY A 16 -4.62 17.02 23.24
C GLY A 16 -4.44 16.45 21.83
N GLY A 17 -5.15 15.41 21.49
CA GLY A 17 -5.25 14.86 20.12
C GLY A 17 -6.26 15.61 19.26
N LEU A 18 -6.35 15.24 17.99
CA LEU A 18 -7.32 15.83 17.04
C LEU A 18 -8.61 15.01 16.92
N GLY A 19 -8.67 13.80 17.46
CA GLY A 19 -9.86 12.95 17.48
C GLY A 19 -10.23 12.34 16.13
N PHE A 20 -9.30 12.28 15.17
CA PHE A 20 -9.53 11.54 13.92
C PHE A 20 -9.44 10.03 14.15
N SER A 21 -10.24 9.27 13.39
CA SER A 21 -10.21 7.80 13.50
C SER A 21 -8.98 7.17 12.86
N LEU A 22 -8.41 7.79 11.83
CA LEU A 22 -7.27 7.26 11.08
C LEU A 22 -6.36 8.39 10.60
N LYS A 23 -5.08 8.09 10.53
CA LYS A 23 -4.04 8.95 9.93
C LYS A 23 -3.44 8.30 8.69
N TRP A 24 -3.29 9.03 7.62
CA TRP A 24 -2.60 8.54 6.43
C TRP A 24 -1.13 8.29 6.72
N ASN A 25 -0.65 7.08 6.43
CA ASN A 25 0.75 6.73 6.59
C ASN A 25 1.55 7.12 5.34
N MET A 26 1.92 8.39 5.26
CA MET A 26 2.67 8.93 4.12
C MET A 26 4.11 8.39 4.09
N GLY A 27 4.73 8.14 5.26
CA GLY A 27 6.06 7.54 5.36
C GLY A 27 6.10 6.16 4.74
N TRP A 28 5.16 5.29 5.13
CA TRP A 28 5.02 3.96 4.51
C TRP A 28 4.78 4.07 2.99
N MET A 29 3.92 4.97 2.56
CA MET A 29 3.58 5.15 1.15
C MET A 29 4.81 5.51 0.32
N HIS A 30 5.64 6.45 0.79
CA HIS A 30 6.88 6.82 0.12
C HIS A 30 7.86 5.64 0.06
N ASP A 31 8.16 5.01 1.18
CA ASP A 31 9.08 3.88 1.25
C ASP A 31 8.60 2.71 0.37
N PHE A 32 7.32 2.38 0.45
CA PHE A 32 6.71 1.33 -0.37
C PHE A 32 6.85 1.63 -1.88
N THR A 33 6.47 2.83 -2.31
CA THR A 33 6.50 3.18 -3.74
C THR A 33 7.93 3.24 -4.27
N GLU A 34 8.88 3.79 -3.53
CA GLU A 34 10.29 3.81 -3.91
C GLU A 34 10.88 2.39 -3.98
N TYR A 35 10.59 1.53 -2.99
CA TYR A 35 11.02 0.14 -3.03
C TYR A 35 10.45 -0.62 -4.23
N MET A 36 9.16 -0.44 -4.51
CA MET A 36 8.51 -1.15 -5.62
C MET A 36 9.00 -0.71 -7.01
N LYS A 37 9.53 0.51 -7.14
CA LYS A 37 10.19 1.00 -8.37
C LYS A 37 11.55 0.35 -8.62
N LEU A 38 12.22 -0.15 -7.58
CA LEU A 38 13.54 -0.76 -7.72
C LEU A 38 13.48 -2.03 -8.57
N ASP A 39 14.49 -2.20 -9.42
CA ASP A 39 14.76 -3.51 -10.01
C ASP A 39 14.92 -4.55 -8.88
N PRO A 40 14.30 -5.73 -8.98
CA PRO A 40 14.37 -6.75 -7.94
C PRO A 40 15.79 -7.11 -7.48
N TYR A 41 16.78 -6.98 -8.36
CA TYR A 41 18.19 -7.20 -8.04
C TYR A 41 18.71 -6.31 -6.91
N PHE A 42 18.25 -5.05 -6.84
CA PHE A 42 18.67 -4.07 -5.84
C PHE A 42 17.84 -4.08 -4.55
N ARG A 43 16.73 -4.81 -4.52
CA ARG A 43 15.79 -4.80 -3.38
C ARG A 43 16.40 -5.34 -2.10
N LYS A 44 17.30 -6.32 -2.19
CA LYS A 44 18.00 -6.89 -1.03
C LYS A 44 18.77 -5.84 -0.21
N ASP A 45 19.32 -4.84 -0.86
CA ASP A 45 20.12 -3.78 -0.21
C ASP A 45 19.23 -2.63 0.31
N ASN A 46 17.95 -2.64 -0.02
CA ASN A 46 16.96 -1.61 0.32
C ASN A 46 15.78 -2.16 1.16
N HIS A 47 15.92 -3.34 1.74
CA HIS A 47 14.86 -4.00 2.49
C HIS A 47 14.32 -3.18 3.65
N HIS A 48 15.15 -2.32 4.25
CA HIS A 48 14.76 -1.40 5.32
C HIS A 48 13.55 -0.52 4.94
N MET A 49 13.38 -0.17 3.66
CA MET A 49 12.21 0.57 3.19
C MET A 49 10.89 -0.16 3.46
N MET A 50 10.91 -1.50 3.47
CA MET A 50 9.71 -2.31 3.72
C MET A 50 9.47 -2.58 5.20
N THR A 51 10.51 -2.47 6.04
CA THR A 51 10.44 -2.82 7.46
C THR A 51 10.39 -1.61 8.38
N PHE A 52 10.91 -0.47 7.95
CA PHE A 52 11.05 0.75 8.78
C PHE A 52 9.72 1.25 9.33
N ALA A 53 8.65 1.17 8.54
CA ALA A 53 7.32 1.61 8.96
C ALA A 53 6.84 0.92 10.25
N MET A 54 7.29 -0.31 10.53
CA MET A 54 6.94 -1.01 11.76
C MET A 54 7.52 -0.35 13.01
N SER A 55 8.56 0.47 12.89
CA SER A 55 9.14 1.20 14.04
C SER A 55 8.18 2.24 14.64
N TYR A 56 7.20 2.70 13.89
CA TYR A 56 6.21 3.70 14.31
C TYR A 56 4.76 3.29 14.03
N ALA A 57 4.52 2.08 13.51
CA ALA A 57 3.21 1.61 13.04
C ALA A 57 2.07 1.76 14.05
N TYR A 58 2.38 1.77 15.35
CA TYR A 58 1.41 1.84 16.44
C TYR A 58 1.49 3.14 17.25
N SER A 59 2.16 4.16 16.71
CA SER A 59 2.16 5.52 17.31
C SER A 59 0.87 6.29 17.03
N GLU A 60 0.12 5.88 16.04
CA GLU A 60 -1.17 6.41 15.60
C GLU A 60 -2.00 5.27 14.98
N ASP A 61 -3.29 5.47 14.80
CA ASP A 61 -4.15 4.55 14.05
C ASP A 61 -3.98 4.80 12.54
N TYR A 62 -2.99 4.12 11.96
CA TYR A 62 -2.62 4.36 10.56
C TYR A 62 -3.52 3.63 9.56
N ILE A 63 -3.74 4.31 8.42
CA ILE A 63 -4.21 3.72 7.17
C ILE A 63 -3.09 3.79 6.13
N LEU A 64 -2.74 2.66 5.54
CA LEU A 64 -1.77 2.57 4.44
C LEU A 64 -2.45 3.08 3.17
N VAL A 65 -1.88 4.13 2.60
CA VAL A 65 -2.53 4.86 1.51
C VAL A 65 -1.78 4.72 0.20
N LEU A 66 -2.49 4.26 -0.84
CA LEU A 66 -2.14 4.47 -2.22
C LEU A 66 -3.23 5.33 -2.83
N SER A 67 -3.16 6.65 -2.56
CA SER A 67 -4.18 7.63 -2.91
C SER A 67 -4.05 8.15 -4.34
N HIS A 68 -4.90 9.12 -4.69
CA HIS A 68 -4.80 9.85 -5.95
C HIS A 68 -3.44 10.57 -6.10
N ASP A 69 -2.87 11.07 -5.01
CA ASP A 69 -1.60 11.80 -5.01
C ASP A 69 -0.45 11.01 -5.64
N GLU A 70 -0.51 9.68 -5.60
CA GLU A 70 0.53 8.83 -6.15
C GLU A 70 0.32 8.45 -7.62
N VAL A 71 -0.81 8.83 -8.22
CA VAL A 71 -1.16 8.46 -9.60
C VAL A 71 -1.58 9.65 -10.46
N VAL A 72 -1.09 10.84 -10.12
CA VAL A 72 -1.32 12.11 -10.83
C VAL A 72 -0.02 12.89 -11.01
N HIS A 73 -0.06 13.96 -11.80
CA HIS A 73 1.00 14.97 -11.92
C HIS A 73 2.39 14.40 -12.29
N LEU A 74 2.44 13.54 -13.31
CA LEU A 74 3.65 12.90 -13.83
C LEU A 74 4.32 11.91 -12.87
N LYS A 75 3.60 11.42 -11.85
CA LYS A 75 4.08 10.38 -10.95
C LYS A 75 3.88 8.95 -11.50
N CYS A 76 3.23 8.80 -12.63
CA CYS A 76 2.78 7.55 -13.26
C CYS A 76 1.68 6.81 -12.49
N SER A 77 0.92 5.96 -13.19
CA SER A 77 0.01 5.00 -12.54
C SER A 77 0.79 3.94 -11.77
N MET A 78 0.16 3.23 -10.84
CA MET A 78 0.85 2.23 -10.01
C MET A 78 1.51 1.13 -10.84
N ILE A 79 0.84 0.64 -11.89
CA ILE A 79 1.44 -0.37 -12.77
C ILE A 79 2.67 0.18 -13.51
N ASN A 80 2.68 1.47 -13.85
CA ASN A 80 3.80 2.08 -14.56
C ASN A 80 4.98 2.46 -13.66
N LYS A 81 4.80 2.41 -12.33
CA LYS A 81 5.92 2.47 -11.37
C LYS A 81 6.67 1.13 -11.27
N MET A 82 6.03 0.01 -11.64
CA MET A 82 6.64 -1.32 -11.52
C MET A 82 7.76 -1.52 -12.55
N PRO A 83 8.90 -2.09 -12.13
CA PRO A 83 9.99 -2.44 -13.02
C PRO A 83 9.65 -3.62 -13.94
N GLY A 84 10.46 -3.82 -14.95
CA GLY A 84 10.29 -4.91 -15.92
C GLY A 84 9.32 -4.57 -17.05
N LEU A 85 8.99 -5.59 -17.85
CA LEU A 85 8.08 -5.50 -18.99
C LEU A 85 7.06 -6.62 -18.93
N GLY A 86 5.90 -6.39 -19.58
CA GLY A 86 4.86 -7.41 -19.71
C GLY A 86 4.50 -8.06 -18.38
N PHE A 87 4.58 -9.38 -18.31
CA PHE A 87 4.23 -10.18 -17.12
C PHE A 87 4.91 -9.71 -15.83
N ASP A 88 6.18 -9.31 -15.89
CA ASP A 88 6.94 -8.94 -14.69
C ASP A 88 6.35 -7.71 -13.98
N LYS A 89 5.86 -6.74 -14.73
CA LYS A 89 5.17 -5.57 -14.16
C LYS A 89 3.95 -5.97 -13.32
N TYR A 90 3.09 -6.82 -13.90
CA TYR A 90 1.88 -7.27 -13.21
C TYR A 90 2.19 -8.17 -12.02
N ALA A 91 3.22 -9.01 -12.13
CA ALA A 91 3.69 -9.85 -11.02
C ALA A 91 4.22 -9.00 -9.85
N ASN A 92 5.01 -7.95 -10.14
CA ASN A 92 5.47 -6.99 -9.13
C ASN A 92 4.30 -6.26 -8.45
N LEU A 93 3.32 -5.79 -9.23
CA LEU A 93 2.15 -5.11 -8.68
C LEU A 93 1.35 -6.03 -7.74
N LYS A 94 1.14 -7.29 -8.13
CA LYS A 94 0.49 -8.30 -7.28
C LYS A 94 1.23 -8.53 -5.98
N ALA A 95 2.56 -8.66 -6.03
CA ALA A 95 3.40 -8.83 -4.84
C ALA A 95 3.31 -7.61 -3.91
N GLY A 96 3.35 -6.39 -4.46
CA GLY A 96 3.18 -5.17 -3.69
C GLY A 96 1.83 -5.08 -2.99
N TYR A 97 0.73 -5.37 -3.69
CA TYR A 97 -0.61 -5.37 -3.09
C TYR A 97 -0.77 -6.47 -2.03
N ALA A 98 -0.18 -7.66 -2.23
CA ALA A 98 -0.18 -8.71 -1.22
C ALA A 98 0.56 -8.26 0.05
N PHE A 99 1.72 -7.62 -0.10
CA PHE A 99 2.47 -7.05 1.02
C PHE A 99 1.65 -5.99 1.76
N MET A 100 1.03 -5.03 1.03
CA MET A 100 0.16 -4.02 1.62
C MET A 100 -0.97 -4.65 2.44
N MET A 101 -1.62 -5.69 1.91
CA MET A 101 -2.73 -6.37 2.61
C MET A 101 -2.28 -7.13 3.86
N GLY A 102 -1.04 -7.63 3.89
CA GLY A 102 -0.47 -8.33 5.05
C GLY A 102 0.19 -7.41 6.07
N HIS A 103 0.47 -6.15 5.75
CA HIS A 103 1.12 -5.20 6.65
C HIS A 103 0.13 -4.65 7.69
N ALA A 104 0.63 -4.25 8.87
CA ALA A 104 -0.18 -3.60 9.91
C ALA A 104 -0.80 -2.27 9.41
N GLY A 105 -1.95 -1.90 9.94
CA GLY A 105 -2.72 -0.71 9.57
C GLY A 105 -3.85 -0.98 8.57
N LYS A 106 -4.82 -0.07 8.50
CA LYS A 106 -5.94 -0.15 7.54
C LYS A 106 -5.43 0.11 6.11
N LYS A 107 -6.25 -0.14 5.10
CA LYS A 107 -5.85 -0.11 3.69
C LYS A 107 -6.69 0.87 2.88
N LEU A 108 -6.05 1.67 2.04
CA LEU A 108 -6.71 2.52 1.06
C LEU A 108 -6.05 2.32 -0.31
N LEU A 109 -6.82 1.87 -1.27
CA LEU A 109 -6.43 1.78 -2.67
C LEU A 109 -7.36 2.66 -3.50
N PHE A 110 -6.79 3.62 -4.23
CA PHE A 110 -7.56 4.56 -5.03
C PHE A 110 -8.10 3.90 -6.30
N MET A 111 -9.22 4.44 -6.81
CA MET A 111 -9.95 3.90 -7.97
C MET A 111 -9.06 3.70 -9.21
N GLY A 112 -9.29 2.61 -9.93
CA GLY A 112 -8.52 2.24 -11.12
C GLY A 112 -7.24 1.46 -10.83
N GLN A 113 -6.70 1.54 -9.61
CA GLN A 113 -5.51 0.78 -9.23
C GLN A 113 -5.82 -0.72 -9.06
N ASP A 114 -7.04 -1.07 -8.74
CA ASP A 114 -7.54 -2.43 -8.56
C ASP A 114 -7.60 -3.27 -9.86
N PHE A 115 -7.54 -2.62 -11.01
CA PHE A 115 -7.39 -3.28 -12.31
C PHE A 115 -6.17 -2.77 -13.12
N ALA A 116 -5.21 -2.13 -12.45
CA ALA A 116 -3.95 -1.66 -13.03
C ALA A 116 -4.13 -0.65 -14.17
N GLN A 117 -4.97 0.38 -13.97
CA GLN A 117 -5.12 1.45 -14.96
C GLN A 117 -3.78 1.98 -15.43
N LEU A 118 -3.60 2.11 -16.75
CA LEU A 118 -2.32 2.51 -17.36
C LEU A 118 -2.08 4.02 -17.31
N ARG A 119 -3.12 4.82 -17.51
CA ARG A 119 -3.01 6.28 -17.43
C ARG A 119 -3.07 6.76 -15.98
N GLU A 120 -2.47 7.90 -15.72
CA GLU A 120 -2.70 8.62 -14.48
C GLU A 120 -4.19 8.97 -14.34
N TRP A 121 -4.64 9.03 -13.10
CA TRP A 121 -6.01 9.45 -12.81
C TRP A 121 -6.23 10.92 -13.16
N SER A 122 -7.44 11.24 -13.57
CA SER A 122 -7.90 12.62 -13.85
C SER A 122 -9.39 12.73 -13.59
N GLU A 123 -9.81 13.81 -12.96
CA GLU A 123 -11.20 14.14 -12.73
C GLU A 123 -11.96 14.52 -14.01
N GLU A 124 -11.24 14.82 -15.09
CA GLU A 124 -11.83 15.23 -16.37
C GLU A 124 -12.31 14.05 -17.22
N ARG A 125 -12.05 12.81 -16.80
CA ARG A 125 -12.38 11.62 -17.59
C ARG A 125 -12.70 10.43 -16.70
N GLU A 126 -13.46 9.50 -17.24
CA GLU A 126 -13.71 8.22 -16.61
C GLU A 126 -12.48 7.30 -16.58
N LEU A 127 -12.54 6.26 -15.77
CA LEU A 127 -11.52 5.20 -15.74
C LEU A 127 -11.50 4.45 -17.07
N ASP A 128 -10.35 3.85 -17.35
CA ASP A 128 -10.09 3.12 -18.60
C ASP A 128 -10.72 1.71 -18.58
N TRP A 129 -12.06 1.63 -18.43
CA TRP A 129 -12.80 0.36 -18.29
C TRP A 129 -12.55 -0.64 -19.43
N TYR A 130 -12.19 -0.16 -20.63
CA TYR A 130 -11.84 -1.00 -21.76
C TYR A 130 -10.63 -1.93 -21.49
N LEU A 131 -9.75 -1.56 -20.53
CA LEU A 131 -8.63 -2.41 -20.13
C LEU A 131 -9.09 -3.75 -19.53
N LEU A 132 -10.31 -3.84 -19.02
CA LEU A 132 -10.87 -5.09 -18.53
C LEU A 132 -11.22 -6.08 -19.64
N GLU A 133 -11.08 -5.72 -20.91
CA GLU A 133 -11.11 -6.66 -22.05
C GLU A 133 -9.78 -7.43 -22.17
N GLU A 134 -8.69 -6.92 -21.56
CA GLU A 134 -7.36 -7.52 -21.61
C GLU A 134 -7.13 -8.50 -20.45
N PRO A 135 -6.55 -9.70 -20.71
CA PRO A 135 -6.40 -10.73 -19.68
C PRO A 135 -5.57 -10.32 -18.47
N GLU A 136 -4.53 -9.50 -18.66
CA GLU A 136 -3.64 -9.03 -17.61
C GLU A 136 -4.38 -8.16 -16.58
N HIS A 137 -5.22 -7.25 -17.06
CA HIS A 137 -6.02 -6.36 -16.23
C HIS A 137 -7.13 -7.12 -15.49
N GLN A 138 -7.78 -8.08 -16.16
CA GLN A 138 -8.73 -9.00 -15.54
C GLN A 138 -8.05 -9.81 -14.41
N ALA A 139 -6.81 -10.27 -14.65
CA ALA A 139 -6.04 -11.02 -13.66
C ALA A 139 -5.70 -10.18 -12.42
N ILE A 140 -5.39 -8.89 -12.58
CA ILE A 140 -5.18 -7.98 -11.43
C ILE A 140 -6.49 -7.78 -10.68
N GLN A 141 -7.59 -7.49 -11.36
CA GLN A 141 -8.89 -7.28 -10.71
C GLN A 141 -9.33 -8.53 -9.93
N SER A 142 -9.17 -9.71 -10.54
CA SER A 142 -9.47 -10.98 -9.87
C SER A 142 -8.58 -11.19 -8.64
N TRP A 143 -7.27 -10.90 -8.76
CA TRP A 143 -6.32 -10.96 -7.65
C TRP A 143 -6.72 -10.02 -6.50
N MET A 144 -7.07 -8.78 -6.80
CA MET A 144 -7.54 -7.82 -5.78
C MET A 144 -8.82 -8.30 -5.09
N ARG A 145 -9.77 -8.83 -5.83
CA ARG A 145 -10.99 -9.42 -5.26
C ARG A 145 -10.66 -10.55 -4.29
N ASP A 146 -9.74 -11.43 -4.67
CA ASP A 146 -9.32 -12.56 -3.83
C ASP A 146 -8.58 -12.09 -2.56
N LEU A 147 -7.70 -11.10 -2.69
CA LEU A 147 -7.03 -10.45 -1.55
C LEU A 147 -8.03 -9.82 -0.58
N LEU A 148 -9.02 -9.09 -1.08
CA LEU A 148 -10.06 -8.47 -0.25
C LEU A 148 -10.94 -9.53 0.45
N HIS A 149 -11.26 -10.62 -0.23
CA HIS A 149 -11.97 -11.73 0.40
C HIS A 149 -11.14 -12.41 1.49
N MET A 150 -9.84 -12.62 1.23
CA MET A 150 -8.91 -13.15 2.21
C MET A 150 -8.80 -12.20 3.43
N TYR A 151 -8.60 -10.91 3.19
CA TYR A 151 -8.51 -9.89 4.24
C TYR A 151 -9.74 -9.93 5.15
N LYS A 152 -10.94 -9.93 4.58
CA LYS A 152 -12.20 -10.02 5.36
C LYS A 152 -12.37 -11.31 6.16
N LYS A 153 -11.80 -12.42 5.67
CA LYS A 153 -11.95 -13.74 6.32
C LYS A 153 -10.90 -14.02 7.38
N LYS A 154 -9.74 -13.34 7.33
CA LYS A 154 -8.60 -13.62 8.19
C LYS A 154 -8.45 -12.52 9.23
N GLN A 155 -9.00 -12.74 10.42
CA GLN A 155 -8.96 -11.81 11.55
C GLN A 155 -7.54 -11.32 11.85
N ALA A 156 -6.54 -12.20 11.72
CA ALA A 156 -5.13 -11.86 11.91
C ALA A 156 -4.63 -10.69 11.02
N LEU A 157 -5.34 -10.33 9.95
CA LEU A 157 -4.95 -9.24 9.06
C LEU A 157 -5.55 -7.87 9.46
N TYR A 158 -6.50 -7.81 10.38
CA TYR A 158 -7.20 -6.56 10.68
C TYR A 158 -7.65 -6.38 12.13
N GLU A 159 -7.69 -7.43 12.96
CA GLU A 159 -8.27 -7.35 14.31
C GLU A 159 -7.33 -6.61 15.27
N LEU A 160 -6.03 -6.88 15.17
CA LEU A 160 -4.98 -6.28 15.99
C LEU A 160 -3.96 -5.49 15.15
N ASP A 161 -4.37 -4.98 13.98
CA ASP A 161 -3.47 -4.29 13.04
C ASP A 161 -3.07 -2.87 13.49
N GLN A 162 -3.58 -2.43 14.64
CA GLN A 162 -3.23 -1.17 15.32
C GLN A 162 -2.61 -1.41 16.70
N SER A 163 -2.14 -2.63 16.99
CA SER A 163 -1.55 -3.00 18.28
C SER A 163 -0.31 -3.89 18.09
N TRP A 164 0.70 -3.70 18.93
CA TRP A 164 1.87 -4.57 19.00
C TRP A 164 1.54 -6.03 19.30
N GLU A 165 0.40 -6.31 19.90
CA GLU A 165 -0.07 -7.68 20.14
C GLU A 165 -0.36 -8.45 18.86
N GLY A 166 -0.62 -7.74 17.75
CA GLY A 166 -0.90 -8.32 16.44
C GLY A 166 0.32 -8.59 15.57
N PHE A 167 1.55 -8.31 16.07
CA PHE A 167 2.75 -8.37 15.25
C PHE A 167 3.94 -9.00 15.98
N GLU A 168 4.64 -9.88 15.28
CA GLU A 168 5.87 -10.49 15.76
C GLU A 168 6.88 -10.64 14.62
N TRP A 169 8.13 -10.21 14.84
CA TRP A 169 9.22 -10.49 13.93
C TRP A 169 9.67 -11.95 14.05
N VAL A 170 9.53 -12.72 12.98
CA VAL A 170 10.13 -14.07 12.91
C VAL A 170 11.64 -13.96 12.69
N ASN A 171 12.03 -13.10 11.77
CA ASN A 171 13.42 -12.77 11.49
C ASN A 171 13.51 -11.38 10.88
N ALA A 172 14.08 -10.42 11.62
CA ALA A 172 14.25 -9.04 11.15
C ALA A 172 15.50 -8.87 10.26
N ASP A 173 16.49 -9.76 10.41
CA ASP A 173 17.83 -9.65 9.80
C ASP A 173 18.15 -10.82 8.85
N ASP A 174 17.16 -11.24 8.04
CA ASP A 174 17.37 -12.31 7.06
C ASP A 174 18.36 -11.86 5.97
N ALA A 175 19.53 -12.49 5.92
CA ALA A 175 20.56 -12.20 4.93
C ALA A 175 20.23 -12.71 3.51
N TYR A 176 19.22 -13.55 3.36
CA TYR A 176 18.80 -14.17 2.09
C TYR A 176 17.52 -13.57 1.49
N ARG A 177 17.04 -12.49 2.06
CA ARG A 177 15.85 -11.75 1.60
C ARG A 177 16.02 -11.08 0.23
#